data_43afb06092340b5a897d2a8340833a46
#
_entry.id   43afb06092340b5a897d2a8340833a46
#
_cell.length_a   1.000
_cell.length_b   1.000
_cell.length_c   1.000
_cell.angle_alpha   90.00
_cell.angle_beta   90.00
_cell.angle_gamma   90.00
#
_symmetry.space_group_name_H-M   'P 1'
#
loop_
_entity.id
_entity.type
_entity.pdbx_description
1 polymer ?
#
loop_
_entity_poly.entity_id
_entity_poly.type
_entity_poly.pdbx_seq_one_letter_code
_entity_poly.pdbx_strand_id
1 'polypeptide(L)'
;MKKKGILFIALIFFFVSPAWGKVGVLDIRYWSAPEYTRIVVDLTGPAYYDLFELTGPNRLVIDLKEANTLLSKKELIINDQVISKVRWGYFTPDTLRVVVDLVKSAETKVFTLKKFYDKPDRLVIDIFRSDLEKKEQEKRAVYQKKPRGTYIVVIDPGHGGEDPGAIGKAGVKEKVVVLEIAKKLRDALNRERNVQAFLTREGDYFIPLRRRWMIAKQYNADLFISIHTNAGFNRNKKGAEVYCLSLGGASQEAARILVEKENSSDLIGGVDLASCPDGVDSILVSMEQTRTINDGLILGKLTLAELGKVTDINFPQPLQAGFAVLKAPDIPSVLVEVGYISHHREEKLLNTHSFQSKLSEAMKKGAMLSLQQIGCEVTLLK
;
A
#
# COMPACT_ATOMS: atom_id res chain seq x y z
N MET A 1 -54.98 14.03 66.40
CA MET A 1 -54.74 14.20 64.95
C MET A 1 -53.27 14.48 64.73
N LYS A 2 -52.49 13.47 64.30
CA LYS A 2 -51.05 13.62 64.02
C LYS A 2 -50.85 13.94 62.51
N LYS A 3 -50.35 15.12 62.19
CA LYS A 3 -49.97 15.50 60.81
C LYS A 3 -48.64 14.83 60.47
N LYS A 4 -48.66 13.95 59.44
CA LYS A 4 -47.47 13.37 58.82
C LYS A 4 -46.95 14.37 57.79
N GLY A 5 -45.75 14.94 58.01
CA GLY A 5 -45.05 15.72 57.00
C GLY A 5 -44.33 14.77 56.01
N ILE A 6 -44.58 14.97 54.71
CA ILE A 6 -43.91 14.29 53.62
C ILE A 6 -42.69 15.11 53.25
N LEU A 7 -41.50 14.54 53.45
CA LEU A 7 -40.23 15.12 53.08
C LEU A 7 -39.97 14.79 51.57
N PHE A 8 -40.00 15.79 50.70
CA PHE A 8 -39.70 15.65 49.27
C PHE A 8 -38.16 15.82 49.13
N ILE A 9 -37.45 14.74 48.89
CA ILE A 9 -36.03 14.76 48.52
C ILE A 9 -35.94 14.97 47.01
N ALA A 10 -35.57 16.19 46.58
CA ALA A 10 -35.24 16.49 45.20
C ALA A 10 -33.87 15.90 44.83
N LEU A 11 -33.86 14.84 44.06
CA LEU A 11 -32.63 14.26 43.51
C LEU A 11 -32.14 15.17 42.35
N ILE A 12 -31.11 15.99 42.61
CA ILE A 12 -30.45 16.77 41.58
C ILE A 12 -29.52 15.83 40.79
N PHE A 13 -29.93 15.41 39.62
CA PHE A 13 -29.03 14.72 38.65
C PHE A 13 -28.08 15.75 38.08
N PHE A 14 -26.83 15.75 38.54
CA PHE A 14 -25.74 16.39 37.83
C PHE A 14 -25.45 15.60 36.56
N PHE A 15 -25.94 16.12 35.40
CA PHE A 15 -25.44 15.70 34.11
C PHE A 15 -24.01 16.20 33.99
N VAL A 16 -23.03 15.37 34.35
CA VAL A 16 -21.64 15.59 33.99
C VAL A 16 -21.57 15.29 32.49
N SER A 17 -21.70 16.32 31.66
CA SER A 17 -21.32 16.20 30.25
C SER A 17 -19.84 15.84 30.21
N PRO A 18 -19.44 14.77 29.51
CA PRO A 18 -18.03 14.49 29.32
C PRO A 18 -17.43 15.72 28.61
N ALA A 19 -16.55 16.44 29.28
CA ALA A 19 -15.72 17.47 28.66
C ALA A 19 -14.78 16.76 27.70
N TRP A 20 -15.19 16.59 26.44
CA TRP A 20 -14.33 16.09 25.39
C TRP A 20 -13.25 17.16 25.17
N GLY A 21 -12.02 16.85 25.51
CA GLY A 21 -10.91 17.75 25.28
C GLY A 21 -10.78 18.04 23.77
N LYS A 22 -10.29 19.23 23.41
CA LYS A 22 -10.07 19.61 22.01
C LYS A 22 -9.24 18.57 21.29
N VAL A 23 -9.62 18.22 20.06
CA VAL A 23 -8.85 17.30 19.20
C VAL A 23 -7.57 17.99 18.75
N GLY A 24 -6.43 17.38 19.03
CA GLY A 24 -5.12 17.90 18.63
C GLY A 24 -4.75 17.44 17.21
N VAL A 25 -4.33 18.38 16.35
CA VAL A 25 -3.67 18.05 15.09
C VAL A 25 -2.19 17.79 15.37
N LEU A 26 -1.74 16.56 15.14
CA LEU A 26 -0.40 16.06 15.44
C LEU A 26 0.58 16.29 14.30
N ASP A 27 0.12 16.03 13.05
CA ASP A 27 0.93 16.18 11.84
C ASP A 27 0.03 16.38 10.61
N ILE A 28 0.58 16.99 9.56
CA ILE A 28 -0.05 17.09 8.24
C ILE A 28 0.96 16.65 7.20
N ARG A 29 0.65 15.57 6.50
CA ARG A 29 1.54 14.88 5.55
C ARG A 29 0.86 14.73 4.20
N TYR A 30 1.63 14.56 3.13
CA TYR A 30 1.07 14.28 1.81
C TYR A 30 1.92 13.28 1.01
N TRP A 31 1.26 12.65 0.04
CA TRP A 31 1.89 11.81 -0.98
C TRP A 31 1.19 12.04 -2.32
N SER A 32 1.98 12.23 -3.36
CA SER A 32 1.48 12.42 -4.73
C SER A 32 1.68 11.16 -5.54
N ALA A 33 0.56 10.54 -5.92
CA ALA A 33 0.47 9.45 -6.90
C ALA A 33 0.18 10.04 -8.29
N PRO A 34 0.33 9.32 -9.39
CA PRO A 34 -0.07 9.81 -10.72
C PRO A 34 -1.55 10.21 -10.81
N GLU A 35 -2.42 9.45 -10.16
CA GLU A 35 -3.89 9.56 -10.26
C GLU A 35 -4.50 10.53 -9.23
N TYR A 36 -3.84 10.74 -8.08
CA TYR A 36 -4.33 11.59 -6.99
C TYR A 36 -3.20 12.08 -6.09
N THR A 37 -3.47 13.13 -5.31
CA THR A 37 -2.64 13.52 -4.17
C THR A 37 -3.43 13.32 -2.90
N ARG A 38 -2.87 12.57 -1.97
CA ARG A 38 -3.43 12.33 -0.64
C ARG A 38 -2.78 13.24 0.39
N ILE A 39 -3.62 13.93 1.16
CA ILE A 39 -3.22 14.70 2.34
C ILE A 39 -3.80 13.98 3.55
N VAL A 40 -2.99 13.78 4.58
CA VAL A 40 -3.40 13.14 5.83
C VAL A 40 -3.14 14.09 7.00
N VAL A 41 -4.17 14.34 7.77
CA VAL A 41 -4.12 15.08 9.03
C VAL A 41 -4.21 14.10 10.17
N ASP A 42 -3.12 13.90 10.91
CA ASP A 42 -3.06 13.01 12.08
C ASP A 42 -3.67 13.73 13.30
N LEU A 43 -4.55 13.02 14.02
CA LEU A 43 -5.41 13.56 15.08
C LEU A 43 -5.24 12.79 16.39
N THR A 44 -5.41 13.47 17.53
CA THR A 44 -5.39 12.81 18.85
C THR A 44 -6.66 11.99 19.13
N GLY A 45 -7.73 12.18 18.34
CA GLY A 45 -9.02 11.51 18.50
C GLY A 45 -9.95 11.82 17.33
N PRO A 46 -11.19 11.27 17.35
CA PRO A 46 -12.17 11.53 16.31
C PRO A 46 -12.48 13.03 16.19
N ALA A 47 -12.53 13.56 14.96
CA ALA A 47 -12.84 14.96 14.70
C ALA A 47 -14.18 15.11 13.98
N TYR A 48 -14.93 16.15 14.40
CA TYR A 48 -16.05 16.68 13.64
C TYR A 48 -15.55 17.80 12.74
N TYR A 49 -16.01 17.82 11.48
CA TYR A 49 -15.58 18.85 10.53
C TYR A 49 -16.70 19.28 9.59
N ASP A 50 -16.64 20.54 9.18
CA ASP A 50 -17.39 21.06 8.03
C ASP A 50 -16.47 21.09 6.81
N LEU A 51 -17.02 20.77 5.65
CA LEU A 51 -16.31 20.74 4.38
C LEU A 51 -17.04 21.61 3.37
N PHE A 52 -16.33 22.52 2.70
CA PHE A 52 -16.87 23.32 1.61
C PHE A 52 -15.79 23.76 0.62
N GLU A 53 -16.22 24.05 -0.60
CA GLU A 53 -15.34 24.52 -1.66
C GLU A 53 -15.57 26.03 -1.90
N LEU A 54 -14.49 26.71 -2.21
CA LEU A 54 -14.52 28.14 -2.61
C LEU A 54 -13.89 28.29 -3.98
N THR A 55 -14.46 29.19 -4.79
CA THR A 55 -13.96 29.55 -6.11
C THR A 55 -13.40 30.98 -6.10
N GLY A 56 -12.46 31.29 -6.99
CA GLY A 56 -11.85 32.57 -7.15
C GLY A 56 -10.95 33.08 -6.00
N PRO A 57 -9.84 32.40 -5.63
CA PRO A 57 -9.23 31.19 -6.18
C PRO A 57 -9.88 29.90 -5.66
N ASN A 58 -9.65 28.79 -6.36
CA ASN A 58 -10.17 27.47 -5.98
C ASN A 58 -9.52 26.98 -4.69
N ARG A 59 -10.33 26.58 -3.72
CA ARG A 59 -9.88 26.11 -2.41
C ARG A 59 -10.84 25.07 -1.86
N LEU A 60 -10.30 24.02 -1.26
CA LEU A 60 -11.04 23.13 -0.38
C LEU A 60 -10.79 23.58 1.06
N VAL A 61 -11.86 23.81 1.81
CA VAL A 61 -11.79 24.30 3.19
C VAL A 61 -12.39 23.26 4.12
N ILE A 62 -11.65 22.89 5.16
CA ILE A 62 -12.07 21.99 6.21
C ILE A 62 -11.97 22.72 7.55
N ASP A 63 -13.10 22.84 8.24
CA ASP A 63 -13.21 23.44 9.57
C ASP A 63 -13.32 22.35 10.63
N LEU A 64 -12.20 21.99 11.26
CA LEU A 64 -12.15 21.05 12.37
C LEU A 64 -12.71 21.71 13.63
N LYS A 65 -13.82 21.18 14.15
CA LYS A 65 -14.50 21.70 15.35
C LYS A 65 -13.79 21.24 16.60
N GLU A 66 -13.80 22.10 17.62
CA GLU A 66 -13.16 21.85 18.92
C GLU A 66 -11.74 21.28 18.77
N ALA A 67 -10.97 21.90 17.85
CA ALA A 67 -9.64 21.43 17.48
C ALA A 67 -8.56 22.45 17.82
N ASN A 68 -7.37 21.93 18.10
CA ASN A 68 -6.16 22.71 18.29
C ASN A 68 -4.98 22.11 17.51
N THR A 69 -3.88 22.83 17.44
CA THR A 69 -2.65 22.35 16.84
C THR A 69 -1.42 22.81 17.60
N LEU A 70 -0.42 21.92 17.72
CA LEU A 70 0.90 22.20 18.24
C LEU A 70 1.93 22.39 17.11
N LEU A 71 1.50 22.33 15.86
CA LEU A 71 2.39 22.48 14.71
C LEU A 71 2.93 23.92 14.64
N SER A 72 4.24 24.05 14.66
CA SER A 72 4.94 25.34 14.51
C SER A 72 4.80 25.92 13.09
N LYS A 73 4.78 25.06 12.08
CA LYS A 73 4.51 25.44 10.69
C LYS A 73 3.03 25.77 10.52
N LYS A 74 2.71 26.66 9.59
CA LYS A 74 1.34 27.03 9.25
C LYS A 74 0.96 26.69 7.81
N GLU A 75 1.89 26.15 7.05
CA GLU A 75 1.67 25.73 5.68
C GLU A 75 2.62 24.59 5.26
N LEU A 76 2.20 23.85 4.24
CA LEU A 76 2.92 22.78 3.58
C LEU A 76 2.86 23.01 2.07
N ILE A 77 3.99 23.28 1.46
CA ILE A 77 4.08 23.51 0.02
C ILE A 77 4.10 22.16 -0.69
N ILE A 78 3.22 21.97 -1.66
CA ILE A 78 3.08 20.74 -2.44
C ILE A 78 3.59 20.95 -3.87
N ASN A 79 3.14 22.04 -4.53
CA ASN A 79 3.54 22.41 -5.90
C ASN A 79 3.37 21.28 -6.92
N ASP A 80 2.25 20.58 -6.87
CA ASP A 80 1.89 19.65 -7.94
C ASP A 80 0.94 20.30 -8.97
N GLN A 81 0.44 19.53 -9.93
CA GLN A 81 -0.38 20.06 -11.03
C GLN A 81 -1.77 20.54 -10.58
N VAL A 82 -2.22 20.17 -9.39
CA VAL A 82 -3.58 20.45 -8.90
C VAL A 82 -3.54 21.21 -7.58
N ILE A 83 -2.52 21.00 -6.74
CA ILE A 83 -2.40 21.57 -5.41
C ILE A 83 -1.17 22.46 -5.37
N SER A 84 -1.34 23.70 -4.95
CA SER A 84 -0.24 24.63 -4.67
C SER A 84 0.31 24.37 -3.27
N LYS A 85 -0.55 24.42 -2.25
CA LYS A 85 -0.17 24.24 -0.85
C LYS A 85 -1.36 23.86 0.02
N VAL A 86 -1.05 23.39 1.22
CA VAL A 86 -1.99 23.27 2.34
C VAL A 86 -1.58 24.26 3.42
N ARG A 87 -2.53 24.97 3.99
CA ARG A 87 -2.29 25.90 5.09
C ARG A 87 -3.34 25.73 6.17
N TRP A 88 -2.99 26.04 7.41
CA TRP A 88 -3.88 25.90 8.54
C TRP A 88 -3.70 27.00 9.56
N GLY A 89 -4.75 27.26 10.30
CA GLY A 89 -4.78 28.27 11.34
C GLY A 89 -6.12 28.34 12.05
N TYR A 90 -6.17 29.02 13.17
CA TYR A 90 -7.42 29.20 13.88
C TYR A 90 -8.34 30.13 13.10
N PHE A 91 -9.58 29.67 12.83
CA PHE A 91 -10.67 30.49 12.30
C PHE A 91 -11.46 31.13 13.45
N THR A 92 -11.70 30.35 14.51
CA THR A 92 -12.21 30.80 15.81
C THR A 92 -11.34 30.16 16.91
N PRO A 93 -11.47 30.56 18.19
CA PRO A 93 -10.73 29.92 19.29
C PRO A 93 -10.93 28.39 19.39
N ASP A 94 -12.06 27.88 18.85
CA ASP A 94 -12.47 26.48 18.92
C ASP A 94 -12.53 25.78 17.55
N THR A 95 -12.17 26.49 16.45
CA THR A 95 -12.18 25.93 15.10
C THR A 95 -10.83 26.09 14.44
N LEU A 96 -10.18 24.97 14.13
CA LEU A 96 -8.96 24.97 13.32
C LEU A 96 -9.36 24.77 11.85
N ARG A 97 -9.05 25.73 11.00
CA ARG A 97 -9.29 25.68 9.56
C ARG A 97 -8.07 25.14 8.83
N VAL A 98 -8.28 24.11 8.02
CA VAL A 98 -7.32 23.58 7.06
C VAL A 98 -7.80 23.97 5.66
N VAL A 99 -6.94 24.58 4.87
CA VAL A 99 -7.25 25.04 3.51
C VAL A 99 -6.28 24.40 2.54
N VAL A 100 -6.81 23.73 1.54
CA VAL A 100 -6.04 23.22 0.39
C VAL A 100 -6.23 24.23 -0.75
N ASP A 101 -5.16 24.92 -1.11
CA ASP A 101 -5.15 25.87 -2.22
C ASP A 101 -4.94 25.11 -3.53
N LEU A 102 -5.98 25.11 -4.39
CA LEU A 102 -6.02 24.35 -5.63
C LEU A 102 -5.60 25.24 -6.82
N VAL A 103 -4.77 24.70 -7.70
CA VAL A 103 -4.38 25.34 -8.98
C VAL A 103 -5.54 25.33 -9.97
N LYS A 104 -6.31 24.23 -9.97
CA LYS A 104 -7.53 24.06 -10.78
C LYS A 104 -8.58 23.30 -9.99
N SER A 105 -9.84 23.33 -10.45
CA SER A 105 -10.89 22.50 -9.86
C SER A 105 -10.53 21.00 -10.03
N ALA A 106 -10.82 20.21 -8.99
CA ALA A 106 -10.55 18.79 -8.96
C ALA A 106 -11.62 18.06 -8.15
N GLU A 107 -11.87 16.82 -8.48
CA GLU A 107 -12.70 15.95 -7.65
C GLU A 107 -11.98 15.67 -6.32
N THR A 108 -12.72 15.75 -5.22
CA THR A 108 -12.17 15.58 -3.87
C THR A 108 -12.97 14.53 -3.10
N LYS A 109 -12.28 13.73 -2.30
CA LYS A 109 -12.89 12.81 -1.34
C LYS A 109 -12.28 13.06 0.03
N VAL A 110 -13.11 13.33 1.03
CA VAL A 110 -12.68 13.57 2.42
C VAL A 110 -13.37 12.56 3.32
N PHE A 111 -12.59 11.88 4.17
CA PHE A 111 -13.10 10.87 5.09
C PHE A 111 -12.19 10.72 6.31
N THR A 112 -12.71 10.09 7.36
CA THR A 112 -11.94 9.84 8.58
C THR A 112 -11.56 8.37 8.69
N LEU A 113 -10.38 8.12 9.26
CA LEU A 113 -9.90 6.80 9.64
C LEU A 113 -9.69 6.75 11.13
N LYS A 114 -10.24 5.73 11.77
CA LYS A 114 -10.02 5.47 13.20
C LYS A 114 -8.60 4.98 13.45
N LYS A 115 -8.14 5.17 14.68
CA LYS A 115 -6.89 4.61 15.17
C LYS A 115 -6.77 3.13 14.82
N PHE A 116 -5.63 2.75 14.23
CA PHE A 116 -5.33 1.38 13.83
C PHE A 116 -3.84 1.08 14.05
N TYR A 117 -3.53 0.08 14.85
CA TYR A 117 -2.16 -0.23 15.33
C TYR A 117 -1.47 1.02 15.91
N ASP A 118 -0.34 1.43 15.31
CA ASP A 118 0.46 2.61 15.66
C ASP A 118 -0.02 3.92 15.00
N LYS A 119 -1.02 3.83 14.10
CA LYS A 119 -1.59 5.00 13.41
C LYS A 119 -2.66 5.64 14.29
N PRO A 120 -2.61 6.99 14.50
CA PRO A 120 -3.65 7.72 15.22
C PRO A 120 -4.96 7.78 14.41
N ASP A 121 -5.98 8.45 14.95
CA ASP A 121 -7.11 8.92 14.15
C ASP A 121 -6.63 9.86 13.07
N ARG A 122 -7.24 9.81 11.88
CA ARG A 122 -6.79 10.58 10.72
C ARG A 122 -7.97 11.17 9.96
N LEU A 123 -7.82 12.38 9.48
CA LEU A 123 -8.63 12.94 8.41
C LEU A 123 -7.83 12.82 7.10
N VAL A 124 -8.40 12.15 6.11
CA VAL A 124 -7.79 11.89 4.81
C VAL A 124 -8.49 12.73 3.76
N ILE A 125 -7.72 13.38 2.92
CA ILE A 125 -8.18 14.22 1.81
C ILE A 125 -7.50 13.70 0.54
N ASP A 126 -8.27 13.08 -0.35
CA ASP A 126 -7.82 12.65 -1.67
C ASP A 126 -8.28 13.65 -2.72
N ILE A 127 -7.37 14.15 -3.52
CA ILE A 127 -7.62 15.11 -4.60
C ILE A 127 -7.23 14.45 -5.91
N PHE A 128 -8.22 14.13 -6.74
CA PHE A 128 -8.05 13.33 -7.94
C PHE A 128 -7.58 14.14 -9.14
N ARG A 129 -6.83 13.48 -10.00
CA ARG A 129 -6.26 14.00 -11.24
C ARG A 129 -6.79 13.18 -12.43
N SER A 130 -8.07 13.31 -12.71
CA SER A 130 -8.77 12.52 -13.75
C SER A 130 -8.09 12.55 -15.12
N ASP A 131 -7.48 13.68 -15.50
CA ASP A 131 -6.75 13.82 -16.77
C ASP A 131 -5.50 12.93 -16.81
N LEU A 132 -4.81 12.78 -15.67
CA LEU A 132 -3.60 11.96 -15.57
C LEU A 132 -3.95 10.49 -15.43
N GLU A 133 -5.01 10.17 -14.70
CA GLU A 133 -5.52 8.80 -14.61
C GLU A 133 -5.83 8.24 -16.00
N LYS A 134 -6.58 8.99 -16.83
CA LYS A 134 -6.87 8.60 -18.20
C LYS A 134 -5.61 8.37 -19.04
N LYS A 135 -4.64 9.28 -18.95
CA LYS A 135 -3.36 9.15 -19.67
C LYS A 135 -2.58 7.91 -19.23
N GLU A 136 -2.57 7.59 -17.95
CA GLU A 136 -1.92 6.36 -17.45
C GLU A 136 -2.65 5.10 -17.91
N GLN A 137 -3.98 5.11 -17.92
CA GLN A 137 -4.78 4.01 -18.48
C GLN A 137 -4.55 3.84 -19.99
N GLU A 138 -4.50 4.92 -20.76
CA GLU A 138 -4.19 4.90 -22.21
C GLU A 138 -2.79 4.35 -22.48
N LYS A 139 -1.78 4.75 -21.72
CA LYS A 139 -0.42 4.19 -21.82
C LYS A 139 -0.42 2.67 -21.59
N ARG A 140 -1.13 2.19 -20.58
CA ARG A 140 -1.22 0.77 -20.26
C ARG A 140 -2.03 0.01 -21.32
N ALA A 141 -3.08 0.62 -21.90
CA ALA A 141 -3.93 0.02 -22.90
C ALA A 141 -3.19 -0.34 -24.22
N VAL A 142 -2.10 0.35 -24.55
CA VAL A 142 -1.23 0.01 -25.69
C VAL A 142 -0.73 -1.43 -25.59
N TYR A 143 -0.47 -1.92 -24.37
CA TYR A 143 0.06 -3.26 -24.13
C TYR A 143 -1.00 -4.36 -24.16
N GLN A 144 -2.29 -4.05 -24.22
CA GLN A 144 -3.35 -5.04 -24.43
C GLN A 144 -3.18 -5.80 -25.77
N LYS A 145 -2.55 -5.15 -26.75
CA LYS A 145 -2.20 -5.73 -28.06
C LYS A 145 -0.69 -5.83 -28.24
N LYS A 146 -0.01 -6.44 -27.25
CA LYS A 146 1.45 -6.62 -27.33
C LYS A 146 1.86 -7.46 -28.55
N PRO A 147 3.02 -7.19 -29.18
CA PRO A 147 3.53 -8.00 -30.28
C PRO A 147 3.74 -9.46 -29.85
N ARG A 148 3.57 -10.39 -30.79
CA ARG A 148 3.90 -11.82 -30.56
C ARG A 148 5.36 -11.95 -30.11
N GLY A 149 5.61 -12.82 -29.12
CA GLY A 149 6.94 -13.06 -28.58
C GLY A 149 7.45 -11.95 -27.63
N THR A 150 6.60 -10.97 -27.27
CA THR A 150 6.92 -10.00 -26.21
C THR A 150 6.25 -10.44 -24.90
N TYR A 151 7.03 -10.49 -23.82
CA TYR A 151 6.58 -10.90 -22.50
C TYR A 151 6.65 -9.73 -21.52
N ILE A 152 5.63 -9.60 -20.70
CA ILE A 152 5.48 -8.48 -19.78
C ILE A 152 5.52 -8.99 -18.33
N VAL A 153 6.45 -8.45 -17.56
CA VAL A 153 6.56 -8.70 -16.11
C VAL A 153 6.15 -7.43 -15.37
N VAL A 154 5.12 -7.51 -14.54
CA VAL A 154 4.78 -6.41 -13.65
C VAL A 154 5.31 -6.68 -12.25
N ILE A 155 6.07 -5.73 -11.74
CA ILE A 155 6.72 -5.79 -10.45
C ILE A 155 5.97 -4.84 -9.52
N ASP A 156 5.61 -5.34 -8.35
CA ASP A 156 4.86 -4.59 -7.34
C ASP A 156 5.74 -4.35 -6.11
N PRO A 157 6.31 -3.16 -5.94
CA PRO A 157 6.94 -2.82 -4.67
C PRO A 157 5.85 -2.65 -3.61
N GLY A 158 5.85 -3.51 -2.57
CA GLY A 158 4.86 -3.47 -1.50
C GLY A 158 4.77 -2.13 -0.80
N HIS A 159 3.66 -1.88 -0.09
CA HIS A 159 3.44 -0.67 0.70
C HIS A 159 3.51 0.64 -0.09
N GLY A 160 3.81 1.77 0.58
CA GLY A 160 3.96 3.09 -0.04
C GLY A 160 3.06 4.15 0.60
N GLY A 161 3.42 5.41 0.44
CA GLY A 161 2.68 6.52 1.00
C GLY A 161 2.61 6.46 2.53
N GLU A 162 1.41 6.49 3.08
CA GLU A 162 1.17 6.42 4.52
C GLU A 162 1.42 5.03 5.12
N ASP A 163 1.49 3.98 4.30
CA ASP A 163 1.89 2.64 4.73
C ASP A 163 3.40 2.45 4.60
N PRO A 164 4.18 2.52 5.69
CA PRO A 164 5.62 2.35 5.63
C PRO A 164 6.06 0.89 5.43
N GLY A 165 5.15 -0.09 5.58
CA GLY A 165 5.50 -1.48 5.82
C GLY A 165 6.22 -1.68 7.15
N ALA A 166 7.03 -2.70 7.25
CA ALA A 166 7.88 -2.92 8.41
C ALA A 166 8.96 -1.84 8.54
N ILE A 167 9.35 -1.55 9.79
CA ILE A 167 10.41 -0.59 10.10
C ILE A 167 11.51 -1.31 10.86
N GLY A 168 12.72 -1.27 10.32
CA GLY A 168 13.90 -1.83 10.93
C GLY A 168 14.34 -1.06 12.19
N LYS A 169 15.28 -1.62 12.95
CA LYS A 169 15.77 -1.01 14.18
C LYS A 169 16.51 0.32 13.94
N ALA A 170 17.16 0.45 12.80
CA ALA A 170 17.84 1.69 12.38
C ALA A 170 16.88 2.70 11.70
N GLY A 171 15.56 2.41 11.66
CA GLY A 171 14.56 3.27 11.06
C GLY A 171 14.39 3.09 9.55
N VAL A 172 15.02 2.09 8.96
CA VAL A 172 14.86 1.77 7.53
C VAL A 172 13.44 1.27 7.31
N LYS A 173 12.72 1.88 6.36
CA LYS A 173 11.33 1.54 6.05
C LYS A 173 11.28 0.56 4.88
N GLU A 174 10.48 -0.47 5.00
CA GLU A 174 10.25 -1.49 3.96
C GLU A 174 9.90 -0.86 2.61
N LYS A 175 8.91 0.06 2.56
CA LYS A 175 8.46 0.72 1.32
C LYS A 175 9.58 1.36 0.49
N VAL A 176 10.67 1.80 1.15
CA VAL A 176 11.83 2.42 0.48
C VAL A 176 12.73 1.34 -0.12
N VAL A 177 13.03 0.32 0.67
CA VAL A 177 13.90 -0.79 0.26
C VAL A 177 13.32 -1.55 -0.93
N VAL A 178 12.03 -1.92 -0.83
CA VAL A 178 11.37 -2.70 -1.89
C VAL A 178 11.20 -1.90 -3.19
N LEU A 179 11.01 -0.58 -3.11
CA LEU A 179 10.97 0.28 -4.29
C LEU A 179 12.32 0.30 -5.03
N GLU A 180 13.42 0.41 -4.29
CA GLU A 180 14.76 0.40 -4.89
C GLU A 180 15.14 -0.96 -5.50
N ILE A 181 14.75 -2.06 -4.86
CA ILE A 181 14.91 -3.42 -5.41
C ILE A 181 14.06 -3.59 -6.67
N ALA A 182 12.79 -3.15 -6.64
CA ALA A 182 11.88 -3.25 -7.77
C ALA A 182 12.37 -2.47 -8.99
N LYS A 183 12.92 -1.26 -8.81
CA LYS A 183 13.53 -0.47 -9.89
C LYS A 183 14.70 -1.22 -10.53
N LYS A 184 15.58 -1.83 -9.71
CA LYS A 184 16.71 -2.62 -10.21
C LYS A 184 16.25 -3.86 -10.96
N LEU A 185 15.23 -4.55 -10.46
CA LEU A 185 14.64 -5.72 -11.13
C LEU A 185 14.02 -5.32 -12.48
N ARG A 186 13.23 -4.24 -12.52
CA ARG A 186 12.70 -3.69 -13.78
C ARG A 186 13.80 -3.41 -14.78
N ASP A 187 14.85 -2.69 -14.35
CA ASP A 187 15.94 -2.31 -15.23
C ASP A 187 16.75 -3.54 -15.71
N ALA A 188 16.88 -4.56 -14.86
CA ALA A 188 17.52 -5.83 -15.21
C ALA A 188 16.71 -6.63 -16.23
N LEU A 189 15.37 -6.73 -16.06
CA LEU A 189 14.47 -7.40 -16.99
C LEU A 189 14.39 -6.67 -18.32
N ASN A 190 14.36 -5.34 -18.33
CA ASN A 190 14.31 -4.54 -19.56
C ASN A 190 15.59 -4.62 -20.42
N ARG A 191 16.67 -5.20 -19.89
CA ARG A 191 17.87 -5.54 -20.70
C ARG A 191 17.73 -6.87 -21.43
N GLU A 192 16.79 -7.72 -21.01
CA GLU A 192 16.56 -9.02 -21.65
C GLU A 192 15.77 -8.88 -22.95
N ARG A 193 16.13 -9.72 -23.93
CA ARG A 193 15.43 -9.69 -25.22
C ARG A 193 13.98 -10.16 -25.09
N ASN A 194 13.07 -9.45 -25.71
CA ASN A 194 11.64 -9.77 -25.75
C ASN A 194 10.94 -9.68 -24.38
N VAL A 195 11.53 -9.06 -23.37
CA VAL A 195 10.90 -8.83 -22.08
C VAL A 195 10.75 -7.34 -21.83
N GLN A 196 9.58 -6.94 -21.33
CA GLN A 196 9.30 -5.60 -20.85
C GLN A 196 8.81 -5.68 -19.40
N ALA A 197 9.37 -4.84 -18.54
CA ALA A 197 9.03 -4.82 -17.13
C ALA A 197 8.50 -3.45 -16.71
N PHE A 198 7.43 -3.44 -15.92
CA PHE A 198 6.77 -2.26 -15.39
C PHE A 198 6.62 -2.35 -13.89
N LEU A 199 6.54 -1.20 -13.22
CA LEU A 199 6.25 -1.12 -11.80
C LEU A 199 4.79 -0.73 -11.57
N THR A 200 4.18 -1.23 -10.48
CA THR A 200 2.89 -0.73 -10.04
C THR A 200 2.99 0.68 -9.49
N ARG A 201 4.10 1.03 -8.82
CA ARG A 201 4.45 2.38 -8.37
C ARG A 201 5.90 2.73 -8.66
N GLU A 202 6.13 3.94 -9.13
CA GLU A 202 7.46 4.51 -9.41
C GLU A 202 7.98 5.39 -8.26
N GLY A 203 7.10 5.77 -7.32
CA GLY A 203 7.36 6.69 -6.23
C GLY A 203 6.82 6.21 -4.89
N ASP A 204 6.91 7.09 -3.89
CA ASP A 204 6.38 6.84 -2.55
C ASP A 204 4.92 7.28 -2.45
N TYR A 205 4.00 6.42 -2.88
CA TYR A 205 2.55 6.58 -2.73
C TYR A 205 1.87 5.23 -2.52
N PHE A 206 0.71 5.26 -1.85
CA PHE A 206 -0.07 4.06 -1.56
C PHE A 206 -0.88 3.62 -2.77
N ILE A 207 -0.93 2.31 -3.01
CA ILE A 207 -1.82 1.68 -3.99
C ILE A 207 -2.60 0.57 -3.26
N PRO A 208 -3.95 0.58 -3.30
CA PRO A 208 -4.78 -0.50 -2.78
C PRO A 208 -4.39 -1.87 -3.36
N LEU A 209 -4.46 -2.94 -2.56
CA LEU A 209 -4.00 -4.28 -2.95
C LEU A 209 -4.65 -4.76 -4.24
N ARG A 210 -5.97 -4.58 -4.37
CA ARG A 210 -6.70 -4.93 -5.59
C ARG A 210 -6.21 -4.14 -6.81
N ARG A 211 -5.90 -2.86 -6.66
CA ARG A 211 -5.44 -1.99 -7.75
C ARG A 211 -4.09 -2.44 -8.29
N ARG A 212 -3.21 -3.04 -7.47
CA ARG A 212 -1.88 -3.52 -7.86
C ARG A 212 -1.96 -4.58 -8.96
N TRP A 213 -2.71 -5.66 -8.75
CA TRP A 213 -2.87 -6.67 -9.79
C TRP A 213 -3.78 -6.21 -10.94
N MET A 214 -4.71 -5.27 -10.74
CA MET A 214 -5.44 -4.64 -11.84
C MET A 214 -4.51 -3.86 -12.77
N ILE A 215 -3.48 -3.20 -12.25
CA ILE A 215 -2.43 -2.57 -13.06
C ILE A 215 -1.71 -3.63 -13.91
N ALA A 216 -1.37 -4.79 -13.34
CA ALA A 216 -0.78 -5.89 -14.10
C ALA A 216 -1.70 -6.37 -15.24
N LYS A 217 -3.01 -6.49 -14.99
CA LYS A 217 -4.00 -6.79 -16.05
C LYS A 217 -4.06 -5.72 -17.14
N GLN A 218 -3.98 -4.45 -16.77
CA GLN A 218 -3.96 -3.34 -17.76
C GLN A 218 -2.73 -3.40 -18.68
N TYR A 219 -1.60 -3.90 -18.18
CA TYR A 219 -0.40 -4.15 -18.97
C TYR A 219 -0.45 -5.47 -19.76
N ASN A 220 -1.47 -6.32 -19.59
CA ASN A 220 -1.50 -7.68 -20.12
C ASN A 220 -0.25 -8.49 -19.72
N ALA A 221 0.03 -8.49 -18.41
CA ALA A 221 1.22 -9.10 -17.84
C ALA A 221 1.20 -10.63 -17.96
N ASP A 222 2.37 -11.21 -18.21
CA ASP A 222 2.59 -12.66 -18.21
C ASP A 222 3.03 -13.15 -16.82
N LEU A 223 3.67 -12.30 -16.01
CA LEU A 223 4.05 -12.57 -14.62
C LEU A 223 3.82 -11.34 -13.73
N PHE A 224 3.49 -11.60 -12.46
CA PHE A 224 3.39 -10.58 -11.43
C PHE A 224 4.26 -10.95 -10.22
N ILE A 225 5.13 -10.03 -9.80
CA ILE A 225 6.08 -10.23 -8.69
C ILE A 225 5.91 -9.11 -7.67
N SER A 226 5.30 -9.41 -6.51
CA SER A 226 5.22 -8.47 -5.39
C SER A 226 6.44 -8.65 -4.48
N ILE A 227 7.11 -7.55 -4.14
CA ILE A 227 8.37 -7.54 -3.38
C ILE A 227 8.13 -6.91 -2.02
N HIS A 228 8.52 -7.64 -0.97
CA HIS A 228 8.38 -7.29 0.43
C HIS A 228 9.66 -7.57 1.22
N THR A 229 9.72 -7.05 2.46
CA THR A 229 10.73 -7.43 3.45
C THR A 229 10.05 -7.77 4.77
N ASN A 230 10.26 -8.98 5.23
CA ASN A 230 9.58 -9.51 6.40
C ASN A 230 10.05 -8.82 7.70
N ALA A 231 9.22 -8.88 8.72
CA ALA A 231 9.58 -8.52 10.09
C ALA A 231 8.99 -9.54 11.06
N GLY A 232 9.86 -10.22 11.79
CA GLY A 232 9.47 -11.22 12.78
C GLY A 232 9.62 -10.71 14.23
N PHE A 233 8.81 -11.25 15.14
CA PHE A 233 9.01 -11.08 16.58
C PHE A 233 10.39 -11.59 17.02
N ASN A 234 10.83 -12.72 16.46
CA ASN A 234 12.19 -13.20 16.63
C ASN A 234 13.13 -12.43 15.71
N ARG A 235 13.88 -11.49 16.27
CA ARG A 235 14.83 -10.63 15.57
C ARG A 235 16.06 -11.36 15.03
N ASN A 236 16.24 -12.64 15.35
CA ASN A 236 17.30 -13.50 14.79
C ASN A 236 16.85 -14.20 13.49
N LYS A 237 15.54 -14.13 13.15
CA LYS A 237 15.03 -14.68 11.91
C LYS A 237 15.57 -13.88 10.73
N LYS A 238 16.09 -14.57 9.70
CA LYS A 238 16.74 -13.99 8.53
C LYS A 238 16.47 -14.86 7.30
N GLY A 239 16.77 -14.37 6.11
CA GLY A 239 16.68 -15.10 4.86
C GLY A 239 15.40 -14.79 4.08
N ALA A 240 15.36 -15.24 2.82
CA ALA A 240 14.25 -15.00 1.92
C ALA A 240 13.18 -16.09 2.03
N GLU A 241 11.95 -15.72 1.67
CA GLU A 241 10.77 -16.58 1.57
C GLU A 241 10.00 -16.23 0.30
N VAL A 242 9.32 -17.20 -0.30
CA VAL A 242 8.45 -16.95 -1.44
C VAL A 242 7.06 -17.51 -1.15
N TYR A 243 6.05 -16.74 -1.52
CA TYR A 243 4.66 -17.07 -1.29
C TYR A 243 3.88 -17.06 -2.60
N CYS A 244 2.97 -18.03 -2.74
CA CYS A 244 2.04 -18.14 -3.88
C CYS A 244 0.61 -18.10 -3.38
N LEU A 245 -0.33 -17.85 -4.29
CA LEU A 245 -1.75 -17.83 -3.97
C LEU A 245 -2.24 -19.23 -3.58
N SER A 246 -3.08 -19.30 -2.55
CA SER A 246 -3.95 -20.44 -2.23
C SER A 246 -5.37 -19.94 -1.99
N LEU A 247 -6.34 -20.64 -2.55
CA LEU A 247 -7.77 -20.42 -2.28
C LEU A 247 -8.27 -21.30 -1.13
N GLY A 248 -7.51 -22.34 -0.76
CA GLY A 248 -7.84 -23.30 0.30
C GLY A 248 -7.28 -22.97 1.68
N GLY A 249 -6.74 -21.76 1.87
CA GLY A 249 -6.14 -21.31 3.13
C GLY A 249 -4.60 -21.36 3.13
N ALA A 250 -4.00 -21.09 4.30
CA ALA A 250 -2.55 -21.01 4.46
C ALA A 250 -1.93 -22.42 4.61
N SER A 251 -0.83 -22.67 3.92
CA SER A 251 -0.10 -23.95 3.98
C SER A 251 0.65 -24.17 5.30
N GLN A 252 0.98 -23.10 6.01
CA GLN A 252 1.66 -23.10 7.30
C GLN A 252 1.28 -21.88 8.13
N GLU A 253 1.49 -21.95 9.45
CA GLU A 253 1.20 -20.84 10.38
C GLU A 253 1.95 -19.56 10.03
N ALA A 254 3.21 -19.67 9.58
CA ALA A 254 3.98 -18.52 9.13
C ALA A 254 3.29 -17.78 7.97
N ALA A 255 2.73 -18.52 7.01
CA ALA A 255 1.99 -17.95 5.89
C ALA A 255 0.66 -17.33 6.36
N ARG A 256 -0.02 -17.91 7.36
CA ARG A 256 -1.25 -17.39 7.94
C ARG A 256 -1.01 -16.03 8.60
N ILE A 257 0.02 -15.92 9.42
CA ILE A 257 0.37 -14.66 10.10
C ILE A 257 0.75 -13.57 9.10
N LEU A 258 1.56 -13.93 8.09
CA LEU A 258 1.99 -12.95 7.09
C LEU A 258 0.82 -12.45 6.25
N VAL A 259 -0.06 -13.33 5.78
CA VAL A 259 -1.19 -12.92 4.94
C VAL A 259 -2.16 -11.99 5.69
N GLU A 260 -2.38 -12.21 6.99
CA GLU A 260 -3.19 -11.31 7.81
C GLU A 260 -2.56 -9.92 7.90
N LYS A 261 -1.23 -9.85 8.08
CA LYS A 261 -0.47 -8.60 8.13
C LYS A 261 -0.54 -7.87 6.79
N GLU A 262 -0.20 -8.54 5.69
CA GLU A 262 -0.14 -7.89 4.37
C GLU A 262 -1.52 -7.49 3.86
N ASN A 263 -2.55 -8.30 4.07
CA ASN A 263 -3.92 -7.94 3.70
C ASN A 263 -4.47 -6.75 4.51
N SER A 264 -3.91 -6.45 5.69
CA SER A 264 -4.29 -5.29 6.51
C SER A 264 -3.77 -3.94 5.97
N SER A 265 -2.89 -3.95 4.97
CA SER A 265 -2.36 -2.72 4.32
C SER A 265 -3.48 -1.81 3.80
N ASP A 266 -4.55 -2.38 3.26
CA ASP A 266 -5.71 -1.61 2.79
C ASP A 266 -6.43 -0.85 3.92
N LEU A 267 -6.44 -1.37 5.14
CA LEU A 267 -6.98 -0.66 6.32
C LEU A 267 -6.09 0.53 6.72
N ILE A 268 -4.76 0.40 6.59
CA ILE A 268 -3.82 1.49 6.82
C ILE A 268 -4.05 2.59 5.77
N GLY A 269 -4.22 2.20 4.51
CA GLY A 269 -4.50 3.09 3.39
C GLY A 269 -5.93 3.63 3.32
N GLY A 270 -6.81 3.19 4.21
CA GLY A 270 -8.20 3.68 4.28
C GLY A 270 -9.06 3.26 3.10
N VAL A 271 -8.83 2.07 2.60
CA VAL A 271 -9.72 1.45 1.62
C VAL A 271 -10.98 1.00 2.35
N ASP A 272 -12.13 1.48 1.88
CA ASP A 272 -13.42 1.00 2.38
C ASP A 272 -13.69 -0.41 1.83
N LEU A 273 -13.43 -1.41 2.65
CA LEU A 273 -13.65 -2.81 2.29
C LEU A 273 -15.15 -3.13 2.04
N ALA A 274 -16.07 -2.37 2.63
CA ALA A 274 -17.50 -2.53 2.39
C ALA A 274 -17.94 -1.99 1.02
N SER A 275 -17.18 -1.08 0.43
CA SER A 275 -17.43 -0.56 -0.92
C SER A 275 -16.79 -1.41 -2.04
N CYS A 276 -15.99 -2.41 -1.69
CA CYS A 276 -15.50 -3.38 -2.66
C CYS A 276 -16.64 -4.37 -2.95
N PRO A 277 -17.12 -4.48 -4.21
CA PRO A 277 -18.10 -5.48 -4.54
C PRO A 277 -17.55 -6.86 -4.18
N ASP A 278 -18.25 -7.58 -3.28
CA ASP A 278 -17.90 -8.93 -2.83
C ASP A 278 -17.94 -10.01 -3.94
N GLY A 279 -17.85 -9.62 -5.20
CA GLY A 279 -17.98 -10.48 -6.36
C GLY A 279 -16.79 -11.41 -6.62
N VAL A 280 -15.74 -11.40 -5.79
CA VAL A 280 -14.55 -12.23 -6.05
C VAL A 280 -14.48 -13.47 -5.15
N ASP A 281 -15.20 -13.51 -4.05
CA ASP A 281 -15.16 -14.67 -3.13
C ASP A 281 -16.04 -15.85 -3.58
N SER A 282 -16.87 -15.67 -4.62
CA SER A 282 -17.71 -16.73 -5.20
C SER A 282 -17.27 -17.16 -6.61
N ILE A 283 -16.06 -16.85 -7.04
CA ILE A 283 -15.55 -17.34 -8.32
C ILE A 283 -15.35 -18.85 -8.18
N LEU A 284 -16.20 -19.59 -8.85
CA LEU A 284 -15.93 -20.98 -9.20
C LEU A 284 -14.48 -21.06 -9.68
N VAL A 285 -13.64 -21.80 -8.96
CA VAL A 285 -12.25 -22.04 -9.34
C VAL A 285 -12.27 -22.64 -10.73
N SER A 286 -12.03 -21.79 -11.73
CA SER A 286 -12.01 -22.22 -13.13
C SER A 286 -10.75 -23.07 -13.34
N MET A 287 -10.77 -23.95 -14.34
CA MET A 287 -9.56 -24.69 -14.74
C MET A 287 -8.40 -23.74 -15.07
N GLU A 288 -8.71 -22.57 -15.62
CA GLU A 288 -7.76 -21.51 -15.93
C GLU A 288 -7.08 -20.94 -14.65
N GLN A 289 -7.85 -20.68 -13.61
CA GLN A 289 -7.29 -20.21 -12.34
C GLN A 289 -6.41 -21.28 -11.66
N THR A 290 -6.76 -22.56 -11.77
CA THR A 290 -5.91 -23.66 -11.29
C THR A 290 -4.57 -23.69 -12.03
N ARG A 291 -4.58 -23.50 -13.36
CA ARG A 291 -3.37 -23.40 -14.17
C ARG A 291 -2.52 -22.21 -13.73
N THR A 292 -3.12 -21.03 -13.58
CA THR A 292 -2.44 -19.81 -13.15
C THR A 292 -1.75 -19.97 -11.78
N ILE A 293 -2.41 -20.64 -10.83
CA ILE A 293 -1.81 -20.94 -9.51
C ILE A 293 -0.62 -21.89 -9.66
N ASN A 294 -0.71 -22.91 -10.50
CA ASN A 294 0.40 -23.85 -10.76
C ASN A 294 1.59 -23.15 -11.44
N ASP A 295 1.34 -22.28 -12.40
CA ASP A 295 2.38 -21.47 -13.04
C ASP A 295 3.02 -20.49 -12.03
N GLY A 296 2.22 -19.94 -11.10
CA GLY A 296 2.72 -19.17 -9.95
C GLY A 296 3.62 -19.99 -9.02
N LEU A 297 3.30 -21.26 -8.78
CA LEU A 297 4.16 -22.17 -7.99
C LEU A 297 5.48 -22.47 -8.72
N ILE A 298 5.48 -22.60 -10.04
CA ILE A 298 6.69 -22.74 -10.85
C ILE A 298 7.57 -21.49 -10.70
N LEU A 299 6.99 -20.32 -10.90
CA LEU A 299 7.67 -19.03 -10.69
C LEU A 299 8.26 -18.94 -9.28
N GLY A 300 7.47 -19.29 -8.26
CA GLY A 300 7.92 -19.27 -6.86
C GLY A 300 9.10 -20.19 -6.59
N LYS A 301 9.06 -21.43 -7.07
CA LYS A 301 10.16 -22.41 -6.92
C LYS A 301 11.45 -21.94 -7.57
N LEU A 302 11.36 -21.46 -8.81
CA LEU A 302 12.53 -20.99 -9.56
C LEU A 302 13.12 -19.73 -8.94
N THR A 303 12.27 -18.79 -8.52
CA THR A 303 12.71 -17.56 -7.81
C THR A 303 13.39 -17.90 -6.49
N LEU A 304 12.82 -18.82 -5.70
CA LEU A 304 13.39 -19.27 -4.43
C LEU A 304 14.75 -19.94 -4.62
N ALA A 305 14.89 -20.79 -5.64
CA ALA A 305 16.16 -21.46 -5.98
C ALA A 305 17.26 -20.46 -6.36
N GLU A 306 16.95 -19.41 -7.11
CA GLU A 306 17.92 -18.39 -7.49
C GLU A 306 18.26 -17.46 -6.29
N LEU A 307 17.28 -17.11 -5.46
CA LEU A 307 17.53 -16.35 -4.22
C LEU A 307 18.43 -17.12 -3.25
N GLY A 308 18.31 -18.45 -3.17
CA GLY A 308 19.17 -19.29 -2.33
C GLY A 308 20.65 -19.27 -2.68
N LYS A 309 21.03 -18.75 -3.86
CA LYS A 309 22.42 -18.52 -4.26
C LYS A 309 22.97 -17.18 -3.72
N VAL A 310 22.10 -16.32 -3.18
CA VAL A 310 22.43 -14.94 -2.77
C VAL A 310 22.23 -14.74 -1.27
N THR A 311 21.22 -15.37 -0.68
CA THR A 311 20.84 -15.24 0.73
C THR A 311 20.33 -16.57 1.29
N ASP A 312 20.24 -16.64 2.62
CA ASP A 312 19.61 -17.80 3.29
C ASP A 312 18.14 -17.93 2.87
N ILE A 313 17.63 -19.16 2.89
CA ILE A 313 16.24 -19.51 2.57
C ILE A 313 15.60 -20.18 3.79
N ASN A 314 14.45 -19.72 4.24
CA ASN A 314 13.78 -20.25 5.42
C ASN A 314 12.97 -21.53 5.14
N PHE A 315 12.41 -21.64 3.95
CA PHE A 315 11.59 -22.77 3.55
C PHE A 315 12.07 -23.30 2.19
N PRO A 316 12.27 -24.62 2.03
CA PRO A 316 12.82 -25.19 0.78
C PRO A 316 11.82 -25.14 -0.39
N GLN A 317 10.57 -24.80 -0.13
CA GLN A 317 9.50 -24.67 -1.12
C GLN A 317 8.72 -23.37 -0.86
N PRO A 318 8.10 -22.78 -1.89
CA PRO A 318 7.18 -21.66 -1.70
C PRO A 318 6.04 -22.05 -0.76
N LEU A 319 5.67 -21.14 0.13
CA LEU A 319 4.49 -21.27 0.97
C LEU A 319 3.26 -20.73 0.22
N GLN A 320 2.07 -21.09 0.68
CA GLN A 320 0.83 -20.67 0.05
C GLN A 320 -0.13 -20.08 1.07
N ALA A 321 -0.81 -18.97 0.69
CA ALA A 321 -1.89 -18.38 1.46
C ALA A 321 -2.76 -17.45 0.59
N GLY A 322 -3.84 -16.91 1.17
CA GLY A 322 -4.83 -16.07 0.50
C GLY A 322 -4.43 -14.60 0.36
N PHE A 323 -3.23 -14.32 -0.17
CA PHE A 323 -2.77 -12.94 -0.37
C PHE A 323 -3.66 -12.17 -1.35
N ALA A 324 -4.26 -11.06 -0.90
CA ALA A 324 -5.15 -10.24 -1.71
C ALA A 324 -4.45 -9.67 -2.95
N VAL A 325 -3.17 -9.35 -2.84
CA VAL A 325 -2.35 -8.81 -3.94
C VAL A 325 -2.07 -9.85 -5.05
N LEU A 326 -2.18 -11.15 -4.76
CA LEU A 326 -1.94 -12.24 -5.71
C LEU A 326 -3.21 -12.77 -6.38
N LYS A 327 -4.37 -12.18 -6.14
CA LYS A 327 -5.68 -12.68 -6.61
C LYS A 327 -5.99 -12.37 -8.09
N ALA A 328 -5.00 -12.05 -8.92
CA ALA A 328 -5.19 -11.98 -10.37
C ALA A 328 -5.59 -13.35 -10.91
N PRO A 329 -6.75 -13.51 -11.59
CA PRO A 329 -7.24 -14.84 -11.96
C PRO A 329 -6.45 -15.49 -13.09
N ASP A 330 -5.76 -14.70 -13.88
CA ASP A 330 -5.14 -15.04 -15.16
C ASP A 330 -3.64 -14.71 -15.26
N ILE A 331 -3.02 -14.26 -14.15
CA ILE A 331 -1.60 -13.88 -14.12
C ILE A 331 -0.86 -14.68 -13.06
N PRO A 332 0.10 -15.55 -13.42
CA PRO A 332 0.99 -16.23 -12.49
C PRO A 332 1.69 -15.23 -11.56
N SER A 333 1.49 -15.37 -10.26
CA SER A 333 1.83 -14.32 -9.29
C SER A 333 2.57 -14.89 -8.08
N VAL A 334 3.57 -14.15 -7.58
CA VAL A 334 4.30 -14.47 -6.34
C VAL A 334 4.49 -13.23 -5.47
N LEU A 335 4.58 -13.45 -4.16
CA LEU A 335 5.06 -12.47 -3.19
C LEU A 335 6.42 -12.96 -2.68
N VAL A 336 7.42 -12.10 -2.78
CA VAL A 336 8.81 -12.41 -2.42
C VAL A 336 9.22 -11.56 -1.22
N GLU A 337 9.43 -12.22 -0.09
CA GLU A 337 10.10 -11.67 1.08
C GLU A 337 11.60 -11.80 0.90
N VAL A 338 12.27 -10.72 0.55
CA VAL A 338 13.71 -10.76 0.17
C VAL A 338 14.67 -10.83 1.36
N GLY A 339 14.14 -10.82 2.58
CA GLY A 339 14.87 -10.88 3.84
C GLY A 339 14.08 -10.26 4.97
N TYR A 340 14.66 -10.20 6.18
CA TYR A 340 14.03 -9.66 7.38
C TYR A 340 14.60 -8.31 7.75
N ILE A 341 13.82 -7.23 7.54
CA ILE A 341 14.22 -5.88 7.91
C ILE A 341 14.34 -5.71 9.45
N SER A 342 13.68 -6.58 10.22
CA SER A 342 13.81 -6.64 11.69
C SER A 342 15.15 -7.24 12.17
N HIS A 343 15.88 -7.96 11.31
CA HIS A 343 17.19 -8.55 11.62
C HIS A 343 18.31 -7.54 11.35
N HIS A 344 19.10 -7.20 12.39
CA HIS A 344 20.07 -6.11 12.33
C HIS A 344 21.09 -6.16 11.17
N ARG A 345 21.56 -7.37 10.81
CA ARG A 345 22.52 -7.50 9.69
C ARG A 345 21.80 -7.40 8.35
N GLU A 346 20.62 -7.98 8.22
CA GLU A 346 19.86 -7.93 6.97
C GLU A 346 19.32 -6.52 6.70
N GLU A 347 18.87 -5.77 7.72
CA GLU A 347 18.49 -4.36 7.58
C GLU A 347 19.62 -3.55 6.92
N LYS A 348 20.86 -3.75 7.37
CA LYS A 348 22.04 -3.10 6.76
C LYS A 348 22.27 -3.53 5.32
N LEU A 349 22.21 -4.86 5.06
CA LEU A 349 22.42 -5.41 3.71
C LEU A 349 21.35 -4.94 2.74
N LEU A 350 20.07 -5.04 3.14
CA LEU A 350 18.91 -4.61 2.36
C LEU A 350 18.97 -3.12 1.97
N ASN A 351 19.64 -2.30 2.77
CA ASN A 351 19.88 -0.87 2.48
C ASN A 351 21.13 -0.61 1.65
N THR A 352 21.78 -1.64 1.08
CA THR A 352 22.96 -1.48 0.23
C THR A 352 22.64 -1.73 -1.24
N HIS A 353 23.16 -0.88 -2.13
CA HIS A 353 23.00 -1.01 -3.59
C HIS A 353 23.47 -2.39 -4.10
N SER A 354 24.62 -2.89 -3.61
CA SER A 354 25.20 -4.15 -4.04
C SER A 354 24.29 -5.35 -3.73
N PHE A 355 23.73 -5.44 -2.51
CA PHE A 355 22.88 -6.54 -2.12
C PHE A 355 21.52 -6.47 -2.84
N GLN A 356 20.93 -5.29 -2.95
CA GLN A 356 19.71 -5.06 -3.73
C GLN A 356 19.87 -5.51 -5.20
N SER A 357 21.03 -5.22 -5.82
CA SER A 357 21.32 -5.65 -7.19
C SER A 357 21.43 -7.19 -7.29
N LYS A 358 22.08 -7.85 -6.31
CA LYS A 358 22.15 -9.32 -6.28
C LYS A 358 20.79 -9.96 -6.16
N LEU A 359 19.92 -9.45 -5.29
CA LEU A 359 18.55 -9.91 -5.13
C LEU A 359 17.73 -9.73 -6.42
N SER A 360 17.87 -8.57 -7.07
CA SER A 360 17.19 -8.27 -8.33
C SER A 360 17.65 -9.20 -9.46
N GLU A 361 18.94 -9.48 -9.59
CA GLU A 361 19.47 -10.43 -10.59
C GLU A 361 18.99 -11.87 -10.33
N ALA A 362 18.88 -12.29 -9.06
CA ALA A 362 18.33 -13.60 -8.71
C ALA A 362 16.85 -13.71 -9.10
N MET A 363 16.03 -12.71 -8.74
CA MET A 363 14.62 -12.67 -9.12
C MET A 363 14.43 -12.59 -10.64
N LYS A 364 15.27 -11.83 -11.36
CA LYS A 364 15.27 -11.80 -12.82
C LYS A 364 15.47 -13.20 -13.40
N LYS A 365 16.50 -13.93 -12.93
CA LYS A 365 16.76 -15.29 -13.41
C LYS A 365 15.60 -16.22 -13.13
N GLY A 366 15.01 -16.17 -11.94
CA GLY A 366 13.82 -16.94 -11.59
C GLY A 366 12.64 -16.65 -12.53
N ALA A 367 12.36 -15.39 -12.81
CA ALA A 367 11.32 -14.96 -13.75
C ALA A 367 11.58 -15.46 -15.18
N MET A 368 12.82 -15.31 -15.69
CA MET A 368 13.19 -15.75 -17.04
C MET A 368 13.06 -17.27 -17.21
N LEU A 369 13.55 -18.05 -16.23
CA LEU A 369 13.39 -19.50 -16.22
C LEU A 369 11.91 -19.92 -16.14
N SER A 370 11.10 -19.19 -15.38
CA SER A 370 9.66 -19.43 -15.33
C SER A 370 8.99 -19.20 -16.68
N LEU A 371 9.27 -18.07 -17.34
CA LEU A 371 8.75 -17.80 -18.68
C LEU A 371 9.10 -18.92 -19.67
N GLN A 372 10.36 -19.41 -19.65
CA GLN A 372 10.77 -20.54 -20.49
C GLN A 372 9.97 -21.82 -20.18
N GLN A 373 9.74 -22.12 -18.91
CA GLN A 373 9.07 -23.35 -18.50
C GLN A 373 7.57 -23.35 -18.81
N ILE A 374 6.92 -22.18 -18.76
CA ILE A 374 5.50 -22.03 -19.15
C ILE A 374 5.30 -21.90 -20.67
N GLY A 375 6.33 -22.08 -21.47
CA GLY A 375 6.27 -22.15 -22.92
C GLY A 375 6.52 -20.82 -23.66
N CYS A 376 7.13 -19.86 -22.99
CA CYS A 376 7.53 -18.59 -23.59
C CYS A 376 8.90 -18.67 -24.29
N GLU A 377 9.02 -18.09 -25.47
CA GLU A 377 10.30 -18.02 -26.21
C GLU A 377 11.16 -16.85 -25.70
N VAL A 378 11.80 -17.03 -24.56
CA VAL A 378 12.74 -16.06 -23.98
C VAL A 378 14.14 -16.67 -23.86
N THR A 379 15.17 -15.84 -24.00
CA THR A 379 16.58 -16.24 -23.85
C THR A 379 17.24 -15.34 -22.83
N LEU A 380 17.87 -15.94 -21.82
CA LEU A 380 18.73 -15.20 -20.88
C LEU A 380 19.95 -14.67 -21.63
N LEU A 381 20.20 -13.37 -21.58
CA LEU A 381 21.47 -12.80 -22.00
C LEU A 381 22.57 -13.20 -20.98
N LYS A 382 23.70 -13.68 -21.47
CA LYS A 382 24.86 -14.12 -20.65
C LYS A 382 25.60 -12.94 -20.04
#